data_81d68c1e30da50ed1c9258ab29cdb859
#
_entry.id   81d68c1e30da50ed1c9258ab29cdb859
#
_cell.length_a   1.000
_cell.length_b   1.000
_cell.length_c   1.000
_cell.angle_alpha   90.00
_cell.angle_beta   90.00
_cell.angle_gamma   90.00
#
_symmetry.space_group_name_H-M   'P 1'
#
loop_
_entity.id
_entity.type
_entity.pdbx_description
1 polymer ?
#
loop_
_entity_poly.entity_id
_entity_poly.type
_entity_poly.pdbx_seq_one_letter_code
_entity_poly.pdbx_strand_id
1 'polypeptide(L)'
;MPRSGRIDIGGHVYHVINRANGRMQIFDTDEDYELFEDLLQDTKELIGIRLLAFTLMPNHWHLVLFPKRDGDLRAFMHRLSNAHTRKVHARTGTNGSGHLYQGRYKSFLVDSDTYLLTLIKYVERNPVRAKLARACDKWRWGSAWRRVHGENVQKQLLDPPPTPLPQDYLVWINTPDKEDDLHTIRNSVTK
;
A
#
# COMPACT_ATOMS: atom_id res chain seq x y z
N MET A 1 29.19 4.15 4.93
CA MET A 1 28.61 3.29 5.98
C MET A 1 27.75 2.22 5.35
N PRO A 2 27.89 0.93 5.70
CA PRO A 2 26.97 -0.10 5.22
C PRO A 2 25.57 0.25 5.74
N ARG A 3 24.57 0.26 4.85
CA ARG A 3 23.18 0.44 5.25
C ARG A 3 22.75 -0.78 6.06
N SER A 4 22.16 -0.55 7.26
CA SER A 4 21.58 -1.63 8.05
C SER A 4 20.64 -2.48 7.17
N GLY A 5 20.75 -3.80 7.30
CA GLY A 5 19.86 -4.73 6.61
C GLY A 5 18.41 -4.43 6.98
N ARG A 6 17.49 -4.48 5.99
CA ARG A 6 16.06 -4.38 6.29
C ARG A 6 15.61 -5.62 7.05
N ILE A 7 14.75 -5.40 8.01
CA ILE A 7 14.01 -6.49 8.64
C ILE A 7 13.04 -7.03 7.58
N ASP A 8 13.14 -8.33 7.27
CA ASP A 8 12.29 -9.05 6.32
C ASP A 8 12.07 -10.46 6.85
N ILE A 9 11.28 -10.51 7.91
CA ILE A 9 10.95 -11.72 8.68
C ILE A 9 9.51 -12.09 8.35
N GLY A 10 9.28 -13.35 8.02
CA GLY A 10 7.94 -13.89 7.80
C GLY A 10 7.09 -13.90 9.07
N GLY A 11 5.78 -14.01 8.90
CA GLY A 11 4.84 -14.05 10.04
C GLY A 11 4.60 -12.69 10.72
N HIS A 12 5.06 -11.60 10.14
CA HIS A 12 4.86 -10.25 10.66
C HIS A 12 4.20 -9.35 9.62
N VAL A 13 3.42 -8.37 10.08
CA VAL A 13 2.80 -7.38 9.21
C VAL A 13 3.77 -6.22 8.97
N TYR A 14 3.78 -5.71 7.75
CA TYR A 14 4.59 -4.56 7.34
C TYR A 14 3.73 -3.48 6.70
N HIS A 15 3.96 -2.25 7.12
CA HIS A 15 3.55 -1.07 6.36
C HIS A 15 4.64 -0.75 5.33
N VAL A 16 4.27 -0.71 4.06
CA VAL A 16 5.21 -0.47 2.96
C VAL A 16 4.77 0.76 2.17
N ILE A 17 5.72 1.63 1.86
CA ILE A 17 5.49 2.87 1.12
C ILE A 17 6.55 3.02 0.04
N ASN A 18 6.15 3.48 -1.13
CA ASN A 18 7.08 4.03 -2.10
C ASN A 18 6.48 5.26 -2.78
N ARG A 19 7.35 6.18 -3.17
CA ARG A 19 6.97 7.46 -3.76
C ARG A 19 7.72 7.70 -5.05
N ALA A 20 7.06 8.33 -6.01
CA ALA A 20 7.63 8.72 -7.27
C ALA A 20 8.76 9.74 -7.10
N ASN A 21 9.75 9.66 -7.99
CA ASN A 21 10.84 10.61 -8.04
C ASN A 21 10.30 12.02 -8.32
N GLY A 22 10.87 13.03 -7.66
CA GLY A 22 10.42 14.42 -7.82
C GLY A 22 8.95 14.67 -7.48
N ARG A 23 8.28 13.73 -6.80
CA ARG A 23 6.84 13.76 -6.51
C ARG A 23 5.96 13.81 -7.77
N MET A 24 6.49 13.38 -8.92
CA MET A 24 5.73 13.31 -10.17
C MET A 24 4.52 12.38 -9.99
N GLN A 25 3.46 12.62 -10.74
CA GLN A 25 2.35 11.68 -10.82
C GLN A 25 2.80 10.42 -11.56
N ILE A 26 2.43 9.27 -11.03
CA ILE A 26 2.67 7.94 -11.61
C ILE A 26 1.37 7.19 -11.88
N PHE A 27 0.27 7.80 -11.46
CA PHE A 27 -1.09 7.39 -11.73
C PHE A 27 -1.86 8.62 -12.21
N ASP A 28 -2.01 8.77 -13.52
CA ASP A 28 -2.68 9.91 -14.16
C ASP A 28 -4.08 9.53 -14.67
N THR A 29 -4.25 8.29 -15.08
CA THR A 29 -5.51 7.75 -15.64
C THR A 29 -5.96 6.52 -14.87
N ASP A 30 -7.22 6.14 -15.04
CA ASP A 30 -7.77 4.94 -14.41
C ASP A 30 -7.01 3.68 -14.83
N GLU A 31 -6.54 3.62 -16.08
CA GLU A 31 -5.73 2.51 -16.59
C GLU A 31 -4.38 2.38 -15.87
N ASP A 32 -3.82 3.47 -15.35
CA ASP A 32 -2.60 3.40 -14.54
C ASP A 32 -2.82 2.70 -13.21
N TYR A 33 -3.91 3.03 -12.57
CA TYR A 33 -4.30 2.42 -11.32
C TYR A 33 -4.65 0.94 -11.53
N GLU A 34 -5.42 0.62 -12.57
CA GLU A 34 -5.78 -0.76 -12.93
C GLU A 34 -4.54 -1.60 -13.21
N LEU A 35 -3.61 -1.07 -14.01
CA LEU A 35 -2.32 -1.72 -14.26
C LEU A 35 -1.57 -2.06 -12.97
N PHE A 36 -1.56 -1.14 -12.01
CA PHE A 36 -0.88 -1.40 -10.74
C PHE A 36 -1.62 -2.44 -9.90
N GLU A 37 -2.95 -2.42 -9.89
CA GLU A 37 -3.77 -3.42 -9.21
C GLU A 37 -3.57 -4.83 -9.81
N ASP A 38 -3.47 -4.95 -11.14
CA ASP A 38 -3.15 -6.20 -11.82
C ASP A 38 -1.76 -6.71 -11.42
N LEU A 39 -0.76 -5.83 -11.40
CA LEU A 39 0.58 -6.18 -10.95
C LEU A 39 0.64 -6.58 -9.46
N LEU A 40 -0.20 -5.97 -8.63
CA LEU A 40 -0.37 -6.37 -7.22
C LEU A 40 -0.91 -7.79 -7.13
N GLN A 41 -1.98 -8.10 -7.89
CA GLN A 41 -2.62 -9.41 -7.91
C GLN A 41 -1.63 -10.49 -8.38
N ASP A 42 -1.01 -10.29 -9.54
CA ASP A 42 -0.04 -11.23 -10.13
C ASP A 42 1.13 -11.50 -9.18
N THR A 43 1.66 -10.42 -8.56
CA THR A 43 2.81 -10.55 -7.67
C THR A 43 2.41 -11.22 -6.35
N LYS A 44 1.23 -10.89 -5.83
CA LYS A 44 0.66 -11.51 -4.63
C LYS A 44 0.50 -13.03 -4.81
N GLU A 45 -0.08 -13.45 -5.91
CA GLU A 45 -0.29 -14.87 -6.21
C GLU A 45 1.03 -15.61 -6.37
N LEU A 46 1.97 -15.03 -7.10
CA LEU A 46 3.28 -15.66 -7.35
C LEU A 46 4.10 -15.86 -6.08
N ILE A 47 4.14 -14.85 -5.19
CA ILE A 47 4.96 -14.90 -3.96
C ILE A 47 4.19 -15.57 -2.81
N GLY A 48 2.86 -15.55 -2.86
CA GLY A 48 2.01 -16.06 -1.80
C GLY A 48 1.95 -15.15 -0.57
N ILE A 49 2.19 -13.85 -0.74
CA ILE A 49 2.07 -12.84 0.31
C ILE A 49 0.61 -12.44 0.50
N ARG A 50 0.22 -12.06 1.72
CA ARG A 50 -1.12 -11.53 1.99
C ARG A 50 -1.10 -10.01 1.90
N LEU A 51 -2.10 -9.44 1.21
CA LEU A 51 -2.34 -7.99 1.14
C LEU A 51 -3.54 -7.65 2.02
N LEU A 52 -3.30 -6.95 3.12
CA LEU A 52 -4.32 -6.65 4.13
C LEU A 52 -5.06 -5.35 3.88
N ALA A 53 -4.35 -4.33 3.39
CA ALA A 53 -4.91 -3.04 3.00
C ALA A 53 -3.98 -2.34 2.01
N PHE A 54 -4.52 -1.42 1.22
CA PHE A 54 -3.72 -0.57 0.35
C PHE A 54 -4.43 0.74 0.00
N THR A 55 -3.66 1.69 -0.48
CA THR A 55 -4.15 2.92 -1.10
C THR A 55 -3.16 3.40 -2.14
N LEU A 56 -3.63 3.60 -3.36
CA LEU A 56 -2.88 4.21 -4.44
C LEU A 56 -3.22 5.70 -4.50
N MET A 57 -2.19 6.54 -4.37
CA MET A 57 -2.27 7.99 -4.44
C MET A 57 -1.59 8.46 -5.71
N PRO A 58 -1.91 9.61 -6.29
CA PRO A 58 -1.37 10.01 -7.61
C PRO A 58 0.14 9.88 -7.77
N ASN A 59 0.92 10.03 -6.69
CA ASN A 59 2.39 10.02 -6.75
C ASN A 59 3.08 9.07 -5.76
N HIS A 60 2.32 8.25 -5.05
CA HIS A 60 2.84 7.26 -4.09
C HIS A 60 1.77 6.24 -3.74
N TRP A 61 2.16 5.20 -3.06
CA TRP A 61 1.23 4.17 -2.59
C TRP A 61 1.63 3.65 -1.20
N HIS A 62 0.65 3.14 -0.50
CA HIS A 62 0.77 2.45 0.78
C HIS A 62 0.23 1.04 0.65
N LEU A 63 0.97 0.06 1.13
CA LEU A 63 0.55 -1.34 1.22
C LEU A 63 0.71 -1.83 2.66
N VAL A 64 -0.23 -2.63 3.14
CA VAL A 64 -0.12 -3.39 4.38
C VAL A 64 0.01 -4.86 4.00
N LEU A 65 1.21 -5.40 4.15
CA LEU A 65 1.61 -6.73 3.67
C LEU A 65 1.90 -7.67 4.82
N PHE A 66 1.58 -8.94 4.63
CA PHE A 66 1.88 -10.01 5.59
C PHE A 66 2.62 -11.15 4.87
N PRO A 67 3.96 -11.12 4.80
CA PRO A 67 4.77 -12.19 4.26
C PRO A 67 4.68 -13.46 5.12
N LYS A 68 4.71 -14.63 4.49
CA LYS A 68 4.69 -15.92 5.19
C LYS A 68 6.08 -16.36 5.63
N ARG A 69 7.11 -16.06 4.83
CA ARG A 69 8.49 -16.50 5.02
C ARG A 69 9.45 -15.32 4.97
N ASP A 70 10.62 -15.52 5.56
CA ASP A 70 11.72 -14.57 5.46
C ASP A 70 12.09 -14.35 3.99
N GLY A 71 12.28 -13.08 3.62
CA GLY A 71 12.61 -12.68 2.26
C GLY A 71 11.42 -12.50 1.30
N ASP A 72 10.22 -12.95 1.64
CA ASP A 72 9.03 -12.81 0.79
C ASP A 72 8.70 -11.33 0.53
N LEU A 73 8.86 -10.45 1.53
CA LEU A 73 8.62 -9.02 1.37
C LEU A 73 9.55 -8.41 0.32
N ARG A 74 10.85 -8.72 0.40
CA ARG A 74 11.85 -8.23 -0.56
C ARG A 74 11.57 -8.77 -1.96
N ALA A 75 11.26 -10.05 -2.10
CA ALA A 75 10.94 -10.67 -3.38
C ALA A 75 9.71 -10.01 -4.02
N PHE A 76 8.64 -9.81 -3.24
CA PHE A 76 7.43 -9.12 -3.67
C PHE A 76 7.73 -7.70 -4.13
N MET A 77 8.40 -6.91 -3.31
CA MET A 77 8.67 -5.51 -3.61
C MET A 77 9.62 -5.31 -4.79
N HIS A 78 10.60 -6.19 -4.95
CA HIS A 78 11.50 -6.19 -6.10
C HIS A 78 10.71 -6.43 -7.40
N ARG A 79 9.86 -7.46 -7.41
CA ARG A 79 9.06 -7.81 -8.59
C ARG A 79 8.06 -6.70 -8.94
N LEU A 80 7.25 -6.27 -7.97
CA LEU A 80 6.23 -5.23 -8.15
C LEU A 80 6.84 -3.92 -8.66
N SER A 81 7.85 -3.40 -7.96
CA SER A 81 8.45 -2.11 -8.34
C SER A 81 9.11 -2.14 -9.70
N ASN A 82 9.81 -3.24 -10.06
CA ASN A 82 10.44 -3.37 -11.36
C ASN A 82 9.41 -3.54 -12.49
N ALA A 83 8.36 -4.33 -12.27
CA ALA A 83 7.30 -4.51 -13.25
C ALA A 83 6.57 -3.18 -13.51
N HIS A 84 6.18 -2.47 -12.46
CA HIS A 84 5.52 -1.17 -12.58
C HIS A 84 6.42 -0.15 -13.28
N THR A 85 7.69 -0.03 -12.88
CA THR A 85 8.65 0.89 -13.53
C THR A 85 8.75 0.62 -15.02
N ARG A 86 8.93 -0.63 -15.43
CA ARG A 86 9.02 -0.99 -16.84
C ARG A 86 7.74 -0.66 -17.63
N LYS A 87 6.56 -0.93 -17.05
CA LYS A 87 5.27 -0.66 -17.69
C LYS A 87 5.05 0.84 -17.86
N VAL A 88 5.33 1.65 -16.82
CA VAL A 88 5.21 3.11 -16.90
C VAL A 88 6.16 3.68 -17.94
N HIS A 89 7.45 3.31 -17.92
CA HIS A 89 8.41 3.80 -18.90
C HIS A 89 8.06 3.39 -20.33
N ALA A 90 7.58 2.16 -20.54
CA ALA A 90 7.15 1.70 -21.86
C ALA A 90 5.96 2.53 -22.39
N ARG A 91 4.99 2.84 -21.54
CA ARG A 91 3.81 3.62 -21.91
C ARG A 91 4.13 5.08 -22.15
N THR A 92 4.99 5.68 -21.33
CA THR A 92 5.33 7.12 -21.42
C THR A 92 6.48 7.41 -22.38
N GLY A 93 7.08 6.39 -23.00
CA GLY A 93 8.24 6.57 -23.89
C GLY A 93 9.50 7.03 -23.17
N THR A 94 9.58 6.88 -21.85
CA THR A 94 10.68 7.38 -21.01
C THR A 94 11.72 6.30 -20.67
N ASN A 95 11.84 5.27 -21.50
CA ASN A 95 12.86 4.23 -21.31
C ASN A 95 14.27 4.87 -21.25
N GLY A 96 15.00 4.57 -20.17
CA GLY A 96 16.33 5.14 -19.94
C GLY A 96 16.34 6.52 -19.26
N SER A 97 15.21 7.11 -18.94
CA SER A 97 15.11 8.48 -18.37
C SER A 97 15.29 8.54 -16.84
N GLY A 98 15.84 7.51 -16.22
CA GLY A 98 16.12 7.50 -14.78
C GLY A 98 15.12 6.66 -13.97
N HIS A 99 15.03 6.94 -12.67
CA HIS A 99 14.24 6.14 -11.74
C HIS A 99 12.81 6.66 -11.60
N LEU A 100 11.82 5.79 -11.77
CA LEU A 100 10.41 6.12 -11.50
C LEU A 100 10.19 6.48 -10.03
N TYR A 101 10.79 5.72 -9.12
CA TYR A 101 10.69 5.94 -7.68
C TYR A 101 11.88 6.71 -7.15
N GLN A 102 11.65 7.53 -6.12
CA GLN A 102 12.67 8.35 -5.45
C GLN A 102 13.82 7.52 -4.85
N GLY A 103 13.54 6.24 -4.58
CA GLY A 103 14.49 5.31 -4.04
C GLY A 103 13.84 3.95 -3.78
N ARG A 104 14.52 3.14 -2.97
CA ARG A 104 13.92 1.88 -2.53
C ARG A 104 12.72 2.16 -1.63
N TYR A 105 11.69 1.28 -1.69
CA TYR A 105 10.56 1.33 -0.77
C TYR A 105 11.01 1.42 0.70
N LYS A 106 10.21 2.04 1.53
CA LYS A 106 10.33 1.98 2.99
C LYS A 106 9.41 0.90 3.53
N SER A 107 9.85 0.16 4.54
CA SER A 107 9.05 -0.85 5.23
C SER A 107 9.19 -0.70 6.73
N PHE A 108 8.07 -0.79 7.44
CA PHE A 108 7.95 -0.61 8.89
C PHE A 108 7.22 -1.81 9.45
N LEU A 109 7.83 -2.46 10.44
CA LEU A 109 7.25 -3.60 11.13
C LEU A 109 6.07 -3.13 11.99
N VAL A 110 5.00 -3.92 11.98
CA VAL A 110 3.81 -3.73 12.83
C VAL A 110 3.92 -4.70 14.00
N ASP A 111 3.98 -4.18 15.21
CA ASP A 111 4.34 -4.91 16.42
C ASP A 111 3.17 -5.28 17.33
N SER A 112 1.96 -4.81 17.03
CA SER A 112 0.75 -5.15 17.82
C SER A 112 -0.54 -5.10 17.01
N ASP A 113 -1.54 -5.82 17.47
CA ASP A 113 -2.88 -5.89 16.85
C ASP A 113 -3.60 -4.53 16.88
N THR A 114 -3.48 -3.80 17.98
CA THR A 114 -4.05 -2.45 18.10
C THR A 114 -3.43 -1.51 17.10
N TYR A 115 -2.11 -1.58 16.93
CA TYR A 115 -1.39 -0.78 15.94
C TYR A 115 -1.77 -1.19 14.51
N LEU A 116 -2.04 -2.47 14.25
CA LEU A 116 -2.49 -2.93 12.93
C LEU A 116 -3.81 -2.29 12.51
N LEU A 117 -4.82 -2.25 13.38
CA LEU A 117 -6.09 -1.61 13.06
C LEU A 117 -5.93 -0.10 12.83
N THR A 118 -5.14 0.56 13.67
CA THR A 118 -4.79 1.97 13.50
C THR A 118 -4.08 2.22 12.17
N LEU A 119 -3.16 1.34 11.79
CA LEU A 119 -2.44 1.42 10.52
C LEU A 119 -3.37 1.20 9.32
N ILE A 120 -4.23 0.19 9.34
CA ILE A 120 -5.21 -0.05 8.27
C ILE A 120 -6.06 1.21 8.07
N LYS A 121 -6.60 1.76 9.18
CA LYS A 121 -7.36 2.99 9.14
C LYS A 121 -6.54 4.16 8.57
N TYR A 122 -5.30 4.32 9.02
CA TYR A 122 -4.39 5.34 8.50
C TYR A 122 -4.20 5.20 6.98
N VAL A 123 -3.93 4.00 6.48
CA VAL A 123 -3.70 3.74 5.05
C VAL A 123 -4.96 4.05 4.24
N GLU A 124 -6.10 3.55 4.67
CA GLU A 124 -7.37 3.71 3.95
C GLU A 124 -7.93 5.14 4.00
N ARG A 125 -7.53 5.95 5.01
CA ARG A 125 -7.92 7.36 5.12
C ARG A 125 -6.98 8.34 4.39
N ASN A 126 -5.88 7.87 3.79
CA ASN A 126 -4.95 8.75 3.07
C ASN A 126 -5.64 9.64 2.02
N PRO A 127 -6.57 9.16 1.17
CA PRO A 127 -7.24 9.99 0.18
C PRO A 127 -8.10 11.10 0.81
N VAL A 128 -8.76 10.80 1.93
CA VAL A 128 -9.57 11.80 2.65
C VAL A 128 -8.67 12.88 3.25
N ARG A 129 -7.56 12.49 3.90
CA ARG A 129 -6.57 13.45 4.43
C ARG A 129 -5.93 14.30 3.32
N ALA A 130 -5.73 13.73 2.14
CA ALA A 130 -5.23 14.45 0.96
C ALA A 130 -6.31 15.23 0.21
N LYS A 131 -7.56 15.24 0.68
CA LYS A 131 -8.72 15.88 0.05
C LYS A 131 -9.03 15.38 -1.37
N LEU A 132 -8.64 14.15 -1.68
CA LEU A 132 -8.95 13.49 -2.96
C LEU A 132 -10.32 12.81 -2.95
N ALA A 133 -10.85 12.49 -1.76
CA ALA A 133 -12.17 11.92 -1.59
C ALA A 133 -12.84 12.47 -0.32
N ARG A 134 -14.17 12.49 -0.32
CA ARG A 134 -14.97 12.95 0.84
C ARG A 134 -15.11 11.88 1.92
N ALA A 135 -15.00 10.60 1.54
CA ALA A 135 -15.05 9.44 2.42
C ALA A 135 -14.13 8.35 1.89
N CYS A 136 -13.67 7.45 2.78
CA CYS A 136 -12.68 6.43 2.43
C CYS A 136 -13.19 5.44 1.38
N ASP A 137 -14.47 5.08 1.47
CA ASP A 137 -15.15 4.20 0.52
C ASP A 137 -15.48 4.87 -0.84
N LYS A 138 -15.19 6.15 -1.01
CA LYS A 138 -15.36 6.89 -2.28
C LYS A 138 -14.07 7.02 -3.10
N TRP A 139 -12.95 6.53 -2.59
CA TRP A 139 -11.71 6.47 -3.33
C TRP A 139 -11.56 5.08 -3.98
N ARG A 140 -11.82 5.00 -5.30
CA ARG A 140 -11.84 3.74 -6.08
C ARG A 140 -10.53 2.94 -5.93
N TRP A 141 -9.41 3.60 -5.77
CA TRP A 141 -8.06 3.05 -5.80
C TRP A 141 -7.52 2.72 -4.40
N GLY A 142 -8.38 2.17 -3.56
CA GLY A 142 -8.05 1.79 -2.19
C GLY A 142 -8.85 0.61 -1.68
N SER A 143 -8.30 -0.06 -0.66
CA SER A 143 -8.93 -1.22 -0.04
C SER A 143 -10.27 -0.93 0.60
N ALA A 144 -10.50 0.30 1.12
CA ALA A 144 -11.80 0.67 1.68
C ALA A 144 -12.93 0.60 0.64
N TRP A 145 -12.70 1.13 -0.57
CA TRP A 145 -13.66 1.02 -1.65
C TRP A 145 -13.93 -0.44 -2.03
N ARG A 146 -12.87 -1.24 -2.15
CA ARG A 146 -12.99 -2.67 -2.51
C ARG A 146 -13.80 -3.46 -1.50
N ARG A 147 -13.62 -3.20 -0.21
CA ARG A 147 -14.40 -3.87 0.86
C ARG A 147 -15.89 -3.56 0.76
N VAL A 148 -16.25 -2.31 0.43
CA VAL A 148 -17.64 -1.82 0.44
C VAL A 148 -18.32 -2.04 -0.90
N HIS A 149 -17.67 -1.68 -2.00
CA HIS A 149 -18.27 -1.60 -3.34
C HIS A 149 -17.70 -2.63 -4.32
N GLY A 150 -16.53 -3.25 -4.02
CA GLY A 150 -15.89 -4.18 -4.93
C GLY A 150 -16.74 -5.42 -5.19
N GLU A 151 -16.73 -5.90 -6.43
CA GLU A 151 -17.25 -7.20 -6.79
C GLU A 151 -16.41 -8.34 -6.21
N ASN A 152 -16.90 -9.57 -6.25
CA ASN A 152 -16.20 -10.71 -5.65
C ASN A 152 -14.76 -10.86 -6.16
N VAL A 153 -14.53 -10.71 -7.46
CA VAL A 153 -13.19 -10.77 -8.06
C VAL A 153 -12.29 -9.66 -7.52
N GLN A 154 -12.81 -8.45 -7.41
CA GLN A 154 -12.05 -7.32 -6.89
C GLN A 154 -11.71 -7.46 -5.39
N LYS A 155 -12.62 -8.07 -4.61
CA LYS A 155 -12.39 -8.37 -3.19
C LYS A 155 -11.29 -9.40 -2.97
N GLN A 156 -11.07 -10.30 -3.92
CA GLN A 156 -10.03 -11.35 -3.83
C GLN A 156 -8.61 -10.79 -3.78
N LEU A 157 -8.39 -9.54 -4.23
CA LEU A 157 -7.10 -8.89 -4.05
C LEU A 157 -6.73 -8.75 -2.57
N LEU A 158 -7.73 -8.62 -1.69
CA LEU A 158 -7.53 -8.42 -0.26
C LEU A 158 -7.62 -9.74 0.51
N ASP A 159 -6.73 -9.92 1.46
CA ASP A 159 -6.79 -10.99 2.46
C ASP A 159 -7.35 -10.45 3.78
N PRO A 160 -8.04 -11.28 4.57
CA PRO A 160 -8.49 -10.88 5.89
C PRO A 160 -7.28 -10.57 6.78
N PRO A 161 -7.30 -9.48 7.56
CA PRO A 161 -6.25 -9.21 8.53
C PRO A 161 -6.29 -10.24 9.68
N PRO A 162 -5.17 -10.50 10.36
CA PRO A 162 -5.13 -11.40 11.52
C PRO A 162 -6.05 -10.94 12.64
N THR A 163 -6.19 -9.65 12.83
CA THR A 163 -7.15 -9.05 13.77
C THR A 163 -8.39 -8.62 12.98
N PRO A 164 -9.60 -9.10 13.35
CA PRO A 164 -10.82 -8.76 12.65
C PRO A 164 -11.06 -7.24 12.60
N LEU A 165 -11.55 -6.77 11.45
CA LEU A 165 -12.01 -5.39 11.34
C LEU A 165 -13.29 -5.18 12.17
N PRO A 166 -13.54 -3.95 12.67
CA PRO A 166 -14.77 -3.64 13.40
C PRO A 166 -16.03 -3.99 12.62
N GLN A 167 -17.06 -4.46 13.31
CA GLN A 167 -18.35 -4.79 12.67
C GLN A 167 -18.96 -3.59 11.94
N ASP A 168 -18.88 -2.41 12.56
CA ASP A 168 -19.31 -1.14 11.96
C ASP A 168 -18.19 -0.52 11.10
N TYR A 169 -17.59 -1.33 10.23
CA TYR A 169 -16.40 -0.94 9.45
C TYR A 169 -16.58 0.42 8.75
N LEU A 170 -17.72 0.67 8.11
CA LEU A 170 -17.95 1.89 7.34
C LEU A 170 -17.98 3.14 8.23
N VAL A 171 -18.55 3.03 9.41
CA VAL A 171 -18.56 4.10 10.41
C VAL A 171 -17.15 4.30 10.96
N TRP A 172 -16.51 3.23 11.36
CA TRP A 172 -15.15 3.26 11.92
C TRP A 172 -14.14 3.87 10.96
N ILE A 173 -14.14 3.45 9.69
CA ILE A 173 -13.15 3.93 8.71
C ILE A 173 -13.34 5.41 8.36
N ASN A 174 -14.57 5.92 8.41
CA ASN A 174 -14.87 7.32 8.11
C ASN A 174 -14.80 8.24 9.35
N THR A 175 -14.72 7.70 10.57
CA THR A 175 -14.45 8.49 11.77
C THR A 175 -13.03 9.06 11.72
N PRO A 176 -12.81 10.34 12.04
CA PRO A 176 -11.47 10.93 12.06
C PRO A 176 -10.48 10.14 12.92
N ASP A 177 -9.22 10.13 12.50
CA ASP A 177 -8.12 9.55 13.28
C ASP A 177 -7.86 10.42 14.51
N LYS A 178 -7.37 9.81 15.60
CA LYS A 178 -6.85 10.57 16.74
C LYS A 178 -5.48 11.15 16.39
N GLU A 179 -5.19 12.36 16.85
CA GLU A 179 -3.90 13.02 16.56
C GLU A 179 -2.70 12.21 17.05
N ASP A 180 -2.81 11.56 18.21
CA ASP A 180 -1.74 10.72 18.76
C ASP A 180 -1.43 9.50 17.86
N ASP A 181 -2.47 8.89 17.29
CA ASP A 181 -2.33 7.78 16.34
C ASP A 181 -1.62 8.24 15.07
N LEU A 182 -2.01 9.39 14.53
CA LEU A 182 -1.37 9.99 13.36
C LEU A 182 0.09 10.33 13.63
N HIS A 183 0.39 10.88 14.79
CA HIS A 183 1.75 11.23 15.19
C HIS A 183 2.64 9.99 15.31
N THR A 184 2.14 8.92 15.91
CA THR A 184 2.85 7.65 16.05
C THR A 184 3.22 7.06 14.69
N ILE A 185 2.25 6.98 13.75
CA ILE A 185 2.51 6.42 12.41
C ILE A 185 3.45 7.33 11.61
N ARG A 186 3.25 8.65 11.64
CA ARG A 186 4.12 9.60 10.92
C ARG A 186 5.57 9.53 11.41
N ASN A 187 5.78 9.42 12.71
CA ASN A 187 7.12 9.29 13.29
C ASN A 187 7.79 7.97 12.88
N SER A 188 7.06 6.88 12.77
CA SER A 188 7.61 5.61 12.29
C SER A 188 8.02 5.70 10.81
N VAL A 189 7.30 6.47 10.00
CA VAL A 189 7.52 6.64 8.54
C VAL A 189 8.66 7.64 8.23
N THR A 190 8.98 8.56 9.13
CA THR A 190 10.02 9.60 8.92
C THR A 190 11.41 9.18 9.38
N LYS A 191 11.52 8.16 10.21
CA LYS A 191 12.81 7.54 10.58
C LYS A 191 13.32 6.61 9.48
#